data_7307105c192574243204f0d7a2c045d9
#
_entry.id   7307105c192574243204f0d7a2c045d9
#
_cell.length_a   1.000
_cell.length_b   1.000
_cell.length_c   1.000
_cell.angle_alpha   90.00
_cell.angle_beta   90.00
_cell.angle_gamma   90.00
#
_symmetry.space_group_name_H-M   'P 1'
#
loop_
_entity.id
_entity.type
_entity.pdbx_description
1 polymer ?
#
loop_
_entity_poly.entity_id
_entity_poly.type
_entity_poly.pdbx_seq_one_letter_code
_entity_poly.pdbx_strand_id
1 'polypeptide(L)'
;MIMFGKVIVSLVWVVWIVIVGSTAEGQNVSPEYIPTYSTTYDRVKARGYVICGTNDEFPGFSQEMILGGGGEERWEGFDVDLCRAIAAGIFGDPDAIEFEIVNGKTRFEFLLDGTIDVLSAATTYTYTRNVQKKLEFMPTTYYDGQGFIVRKTLGVSSAKQMEGARICFSSSGTAAKNIKDFFKKHEINYIPVSVPPNQKTKNVYKRGDCDMYGTDRSGLASNRLSFSDPDRHLILPEVISKEPLGMVVRYGDQKWSDIVRWTVYALFIAEEIGLNSNNIDRFENNNDPNIQRFMGELNGNDHPHLGSKLGLGANWSYNIIKLVGNYREIYERNVGVNTPIGLKRGLNKLYTHGGLLYAPPLK
;
A
#
# COMPACT_ATOMS: atom_id res chain seq x y z
N MET A 1 89.84 16.02 8.41
CA MET A 1 89.84 17.38 8.98
C MET A 1 88.66 17.44 9.91
N ILE A 2 88.97 17.64 11.16
CA ILE A 2 88.19 17.42 12.38
C ILE A 2 87.18 18.58 12.53
N MET A 3 85.96 18.32 12.87
CA MET A 3 85.10 19.32 13.52
C MET A 3 84.21 18.73 14.58
N PHE A 4 84.34 19.31 15.76
CA PHE A 4 83.75 18.98 17.07
C PHE A 4 82.23 19.27 17.11
N GLY A 5 81.48 18.32 17.65
CA GLY A 5 80.09 18.53 18.03
C GLY A 5 79.98 19.16 19.44
N LYS A 6 79.04 20.13 19.57
CA LYS A 6 78.64 20.71 20.84
C LYS A 6 77.43 19.99 21.40
N VAL A 7 77.52 19.49 22.60
CA VAL A 7 76.42 18.96 23.42
C VAL A 7 75.76 20.14 24.11
N ILE A 8 74.41 20.30 23.92
CA ILE A 8 73.57 21.24 24.66
C ILE A 8 72.73 20.42 25.64
N VAL A 9 72.95 20.64 26.91
CA VAL A 9 72.18 20.08 28.01
C VAL A 9 70.99 21.02 28.26
N SER A 10 69.75 20.54 28.02
CA SER A 10 68.55 21.27 28.37
C SER A 10 68.06 20.83 29.74
N LEU A 11 67.99 21.77 30.69
CA LEU A 11 67.32 21.60 31.98
C LEU A 11 65.81 21.52 31.80
N VAL A 12 65.20 20.45 32.26
CA VAL A 12 63.78 20.31 32.37
C VAL A 12 63.31 20.80 33.73
N TRP A 13 62.50 21.87 33.70
CA TRP A 13 61.76 22.34 34.89
C TRP A 13 60.46 21.55 35.02
N VAL A 14 60.33 20.79 36.12
CA VAL A 14 59.09 20.12 36.49
C VAL A 14 58.26 21.08 37.30
N VAL A 15 57.18 21.53 36.67
CA VAL A 15 56.14 22.33 37.34
C VAL A 15 55.08 21.36 37.88
N TRP A 16 54.94 21.30 39.21
CA TRP A 16 53.86 20.61 39.88
C TRP A 16 52.59 21.48 39.82
N ILE A 17 51.62 21.08 39.02
CA ILE A 17 50.26 21.65 39.03
C ILE A 17 49.44 20.83 40.03
N VAL A 18 49.09 21.45 41.14
CA VAL A 18 48.11 20.89 42.09
C VAL A 18 46.70 21.13 41.48
N ILE A 19 46.11 20.08 40.94
CA ILE A 19 44.70 20.11 40.52
C ILE A 19 43.87 19.88 41.77
N VAL A 20 43.17 20.92 42.25
CA VAL A 20 42.09 20.82 43.22
C VAL A 20 40.90 20.18 42.48
N GLY A 21 40.66 18.91 42.75
CA GLY A 21 39.53 18.19 42.21
C GLY A 21 38.22 18.66 42.87
N SER A 22 37.40 19.42 42.16
CA SER A 22 35.98 19.54 42.49
C SER A 22 35.28 18.25 42.02
N THR A 23 34.83 17.44 42.96
CA THR A 23 33.95 16.31 42.69
C THR A 23 32.58 16.85 42.22
N ALA A 24 32.38 16.96 40.90
CA ALA A 24 31.07 17.02 40.35
C ALA A 24 30.45 15.62 40.49
N GLU A 25 29.44 15.50 41.36
CA GLU A 25 28.56 14.32 41.35
C GLU A 25 27.95 14.20 39.97
N GLY A 26 28.48 13.32 39.15
CA GLY A 26 27.88 12.92 37.90
C GLY A 26 26.59 12.22 38.20
N GLN A 27 25.47 12.85 37.87
CA GLN A 27 24.20 12.16 37.77
C GLN A 27 24.40 11.03 36.74
N ASN A 28 24.38 9.79 37.22
CA ASN A 28 24.24 8.60 36.37
C ASN A 28 22.87 8.68 35.69
N VAL A 29 22.77 9.37 34.55
CA VAL A 29 21.67 9.19 33.62
C VAL A 29 21.87 7.79 33.06
N SER A 30 21.08 6.84 33.54
CA SER A 30 20.98 5.52 32.92
C SER A 30 20.68 5.76 31.46
N PRO A 31 21.39 5.11 30.50
CA PRO A 31 21.05 5.25 29.10
C PRO A 31 19.59 4.82 28.95
N GLU A 32 18.79 5.73 28.42
CA GLU A 32 17.37 5.48 28.13
C GLU A 32 17.33 4.22 27.26
N TYR A 33 16.69 3.17 27.75
CA TYR A 33 16.57 1.90 27.04
C TYR A 33 15.69 2.15 25.80
N ILE A 34 16.31 2.34 24.65
CA ILE A 34 15.64 2.39 23.37
C ILE A 34 15.39 0.92 22.95
N PRO A 35 14.15 0.44 22.99
CA PRO A 35 13.85 -0.92 22.60
C PRO A 35 14.25 -1.14 21.13
N THR A 36 15.17 -2.06 20.87
CA THR A 36 15.51 -2.49 19.51
C THR A 36 14.45 -3.49 19.06
N TYR A 37 13.44 -3.00 18.34
CA TYR A 37 12.44 -3.88 17.73
C TYR A 37 13.05 -4.70 16.59
N SER A 38 12.92 -6.02 16.65
CA SER A 38 13.49 -6.93 15.66
C SER A 38 12.67 -6.97 14.36
N THR A 39 11.37 -6.70 14.43
CA THR A 39 10.44 -6.74 13.29
C THR A 39 9.47 -5.55 13.28
N THR A 40 8.83 -5.31 12.14
CA THR A 40 7.74 -4.32 12.04
C THR A 40 6.57 -4.70 12.95
N TYR A 41 6.28 -6.00 13.06
CA TYR A 41 5.23 -6.50 13.95
C TYR A 41 5.47 -6.11 15.41
N ASP A 42 6.71 -6.24 15.89
CA ASP A 42 7.03 -5.90 17.28
C ASP A 42 6.83 -4.40 17.54
N ARG A 43 7.19 -3.53 16.57
CA ARG A 43 6.92 -2.08 16.66
C ARG A 43 5.43 -1.77 16.67
N VAL A 44 4.68 -2.40 15.76
CA VAL A 44 3.21 -2.25 15.67
C VAL A 44 2.55 -2.68 16.97
N LYS A 45 2.95 -3.83 17.54
CA LYS A 45 2.41 -4.31 18.81
C LYS A 45 2.72 -3.39 19.98
N ALA A 46 3.95 -2.88 20.05
CA ALA A 46 4.38 -1.96 21.12
C ALA A 46 3.66 -0.60 21.04
N ARG A 47 3.41 -0.11 19.82
CA ARG A 47 2.70 1.14 19.57
C ARG A 47 1.17 1.02 19.78
N GLY A 48 0.61 -0.16 19.51
CA GLY A 48 -0.82 -0.44 19.64
C GLY A 48 -1.65 -0.18 18.39
N TYR A 49 -1.07 0.24 17.27
CA TYR A 49 -1.74 0.49 16.00
C TYR A 49 -0.81 0.31 14.80
N VAL A 50 -1.41 0.19 13.61
CA VAL A 50 -0.72 0.10 12.31
C VAL A 50 -0.61 1.49 11.69
N ILE A 51 0.50 1.84 11.02
CA ILE A 51 0.58 3.02 10.15
C ILE A 51 0.54 2.56 8.69
N CYS A 52 -0.54 2.93 8.00
CA CYS A 52 -0.77 2.59 6.61
C CYS A 52 -0.55 3.81 5.70
N GLY A 53 0.38 3.69 4.75
CA GLY A 53 0.55 4.70 3.70
C GLY A 53 -0.50 4.55 2.61
N THR A 54 -1.27 5.62 2.33
CA THR A 54 -2.32 5.60 1.30
C THR A 54 -2.47 6.94 0.60
N ASN A 55 -3.29 7.02 -0.44
CA ASN A 55 -3.59 8.27 -1.13
C ASN A 55 -4.75 9.01 -0.44
N ASP A 56 -4.79 10.34 -0.56
CA ASP A 56 -5.80 11.22 0.05
C ASP A 56 -7.02 11.50 -0.84
N GLU A 57 -6.86 11.38 -2.16
CA GLU A 57 -7.87 11.77 -3.15
C GLU A 57 -8.02 10.75 -4.28
N PHE A 58 -8.34 9.52 -3.92
CA PHE A 58 -8.59 8.45 -4.88
C PHE A 58 -9.95 7.80 -4.58
N PRO A 59 -11.08 8.46 -4.95
CA PRO A 59 -12.42 8.00 -4.63
C PRO A 59 -12.62 6.51 -4.87
N GLY A 60 -13.20 5.81 -3.87
CA GLY A 60 -13.42 4.38 -3.85
C GLY A 60 -12.20 3.52 -3.54
N PHE A 61 -10.98 4.01 -3.68
CA PHE A 61 -9.76 3.30 -3.26
C PHE A 61 -9.23 3.84 -1.93
N SER A 62 -9.02 5.13 -1.84
CA SER A 62 -8.65 5.80 -0.58
C SER A 62 -9.03 7.27 -0.65
N GLN A 63 -9.80 7.71 0.30
CA GLN A 63 -10.25 9.08 0.42
C GLN A 63 -10.35 9.47 1.88
N GLU A 64 -9.74 10.60 2.20
CA GLU A 64 -9.96 11.27 3.47
C GLU A 64 -11.24 12.10 3.38
N MET A 65 -12.14 11.90 4.34
CA MET A 65 -13.40 12.61 4.47
C MET A 65 -13.38 13.45 5.75
N ILE A 66 -13.54 14.75 5.61
CA ILE A 66 -13.73 15.63 6.77
C ILE A 66 -15.22 15.68 7.06
N LEU A 67 -15.67 15.03 8.13
CA LEU A 67 -17.05 15.06 8.57
C LEU A 67 -17.32 16.36 9.34
N GLY A 68 -18.20 17.18 8.79
CA GLY A 68 -18.69 18.49 9.21
C GLY A 68 -18.31 19.06 10.57
N GLY A 69 -18.02 20.37 10.64
CA GLY A 69 -18.04 21.23 11.86
C GLY A 69 -17.15 20.90 13.06
N GLY A 70 -16.68 19.67 13.22
CA GLY A 70 -15.89 19.21 14.37
C GLY A 70 -14.54 18.59 14.04
N GLY A 71 -14.21 18.39 12.76
CA GLY A 71 -12.87 17.96 12.34
C GLY A 71 -12.56 16.47 12.56
N GLU A 72 -13.54 15.59 12.72
CA GLU A 72 -13.28 14.14 12.69
C GLU A 72 -12.86 13.72 11.26
N GLU A 73 -11.62 13.26 11.12
CA GLU A 73 -11.08 12.67 9.93
C GLU A 73 -11.60 11.23 9.80
N ARG A 74 -12.23 10.92 8.68
CA ARG A 74 -12.66 9.57 8.35
C ARG A 74 -12.04 9.12 7.04
N TRP A 75 -11.39 7.99 7.07
CA TRP A 75 -10.85 7.34 5.88
C TRP A 75 -11.82 6.29 5.35
N GLU A 76 -11.98 6.23 4.03
CA GLU A 76 -12.78 5.19 3.38
C GLU A 76 -12.21 4.80 2.03
N GLY A 77 -12.49 3.57 1.60
CA GLY A 77 -12.08 3.04 0.31
C GLY A 77 -11.52 1.62 0.37
N PHE A 78 -11.29 1.05 -0.80
CA PHE A 78 -10.81 -0.32 -0.98
C PHE A 78 -9.43 -0.53 -0.33
N ASP A 79 -8.46 0.37 -0.59
CA ASP A 79 -7.11 0.31 0.00
C ASP A 79 -7.14 0.55 1.52
N VAL A 80 -8.07 1.40 1.99
CA VAL A 80 -8.29 1.67 3.41
C VAL A 80 -8.80 0.42 4.14
N ASP A 81 -9.79 -0.26 3.57
CA ASP A 81 -10.36 -1.47 4.17
C ASP A 81 -9.35 -2.62 4.20
N LEU A 82 -8.46 -2.73 3.21
CA LEU A 82 -7.36 -3.70 3.25
C LEU A 82 -6.41 -3.42 4.44
N CYS A 83 -6.12 -2.17 4.74
CA CYS A 83 -5.30 -1.81 5.90
C CYS A 83 -6.05 -2.05 7.21
N ARG A 84 -7.34 -1.74 7.30
CA ARG A 84 -8.18 -2.07 8.45
C ARG A 84 -8.25 -3.57 8.73
N ALA A 85 -8.20 -4.40 7.69
CA ALA A 85 -8.15 -5.86 7.84
C ALA A 85 -6.89 -6.33 8.58
N ILE A 86 -5.74 -5.65 8.39
CA ILE A 86 -4.52 -5.95 9.14
C ILE A 86 -4.70 -5.58 10.62
N ALA A 87 -5.22 -4.39 10.91
CA ALA A 87 -5.47 -3.95 12.29
C ALA A 87 -6.47 -4.87 13.00
N ALA A 88 -7.57 -5.23 12.34
CA ALA A 88 -8.56 -6.19 12.85
C ALA A 88 -7.94 -7.56 13.17
N GLY A 89 -7.05 -8.06 12.30
CA GLY A 89 -6.36 -9.33 12.53
C GLY A 89 -5.38 -9.31 13.70
N ILE A 90 -4.69 -8.19 13.91
CA ILE A 90 -3.67 -8.05 14.95
C ILE A 90 -4.27 -7.70 16.31
N PHE A 91 -5.23 -6.76 16.33
CA PHE A 91 -5.76 -6.15 17.56
C PHE A 91 -7.20 -6.55 17.87
N GLY A 92 -7.94 -7.14 16.91
CA GLY A 92 -9.38 -7.30 17.02
C GLY A 92 -10.15 -5.98 16.92
N ASP A 93 -9.50 -4.95 16.39
CA ASP A 93 -10.03 -3.61 16.22
C ASP A 93 -9.57 -3.05 14.85
N PRO A 94 -10.48 -2.77 13.91
CA PRO A 94 -10.16 -2.22 12.60
C PRO A 94 -9.73 -0.76 12.64
N ASP A 95 -10.02 -0.05 13.74
CA ASP A 95 -9.68 1.35 13.94
C ASP A 95 -8.36 1.55 14.72
N ALA A 96 -7.69 0.45 15.14
CA ALA A 96 -6.32 0.48 15.64
C ALA A 96 -5.32 0.75 14.50
N ILE A 97 -5.48 1.88 13.80
CA ILE A 97 -4.75 2.24 12.57
C ILE A 97 -4.66 3.76 12.42
N GLU A 98 -3.52 4.21 11.90
CA GLU A 98 -3.32 5.57 11.40
C GLU A 98 -3.00 5.54 9.91
N PHE A 99 -3.45 6.57 9.19
CA PHE A 99 -3.20 6.72 7.76
C PHE A 99 -2.22 7.85 7.50
N GLU A 100 -1.15 7.54 6.76
CA GLU A 100 -0.15 8.51 6.32
C GLU A 100 -0.35 8.78 4.82
N ILE A 101 -0.49 10.06 4.46
CA ILE A 101 -0.68 10.47 3.07
C ILE A 101 0.62 10.31 2.29
N VAL A 102 0.58 9.48 1.26
CA VAL A 102 1.72 9.26 0.38
C VAL A 102 1.43 9.65 -1.08
N ASN A 103 2.48 9.96 -1.79
CA ASN A 103 2.42 10.27 -3.23
C ASN A 103 3.47 9.46 -4.01
N GLY A 104 3.56 9.68 -5.31
CA GLY A 104 4.50 8.96 -6.17
C GLY A 104 5.99 9.12 -5.82
N LYS A 105 6.37 10.16 -5.06
CA LYS A 105 7.73 10.39 -4.59
C LYS A 105 7.95 9.73 -3.22
N THR A 106 7.07 9.98 -2.25
CA THR A 106 7.28 9.64 -0.85
C THR A 106 6.94 8.19 -0.50
N ARG A 107 6.00 7.54 -1.20
CA ARG A 107 5.45 6.23 -0.82
C ARG A 107 6.48 5.12 -0.57
N PHE A 108 7.56 5.07 -1.36
CA PHE A 108 8.60 4.05 -1.18
C PHE A 108 9.65 4.48 -0.16
N GLU A 109 9.93 5.77 -0.04
CA GLU A 109 10.81 6.33 0.96
C GLU A 109 10.24 6.09 2.35
N PHE A 110 8.99 6.48 2.60
CA PHE A 110 8.30 6.28 3.88
C PHE A 110 8.16 4.81 4.29
N LEU A 111 8.01 3.90 3.29
CA LEU A 111 8.02 2.48 3.58
C LEU A 111 9.41 1.99 3.99
N LEU A 112 10.46 2.40 3.27
CA LEU A 112 11.82 1.92 3.51
C LEU A 112 12.43 2.47 4.80
N ASP A 113 12.15 3.72 5.17
CA ASP A 113 12.64 4.34 6.41
C ASP A 113 11.79 3.98 7.64
N GLY A 114 10.61 3.40 7.44
CA GLY A 114 9.73 2.95 8.51
C GLY A 114 8.74 3.99 9.02
N THR A 115 8.58 5.10 8.33
CA THR A 115 7.49 6.08 8.56
C THR A 115 6.13 5.39 8.45
N ILE A 116 5.98 4.46 7.49
CA ILE A 116 4.80 3.59 7.36
C ILE A 116 5.19 2.11 7.53
N ASP A 117 4.27 1.31 8.04
CA ASP A 117 4.45 -0.13 8.23
C ASP A 117 4.07 -0.91 6.97
N VAL A 118 3.05 -0.45 6.27
CA VAL A 118 2.52 -1.04 5.05
C VAL A 118 2.07 0.06 4.10
N LEU A 119 2.24 -0.17 2.80
CA LEU A 119 1.76 0.71 1.74
C LEU A 119 0.57 0.07 1.04
N SER A 120 -0.61 0.72 1.05
CA SER A 120 -1.80 0.37 0.28
C SER A 120 -2.28 1.62 -0.46
N ALA A 121 -1.76 1.81 -1.68
CA ALA A 121 -1.94 3.02 -2.47
C ALA A 121 -1.90 2.69 -3.97
N ALA A 122 -2.77 1.77 -4.43
CA ALA A 122 -2.87 1.33 -5.82
C ALA A 122 -1.49 1.09 -6.46
N THR A 123 -0.65 0.27 -5.81
CA THR A 123 0.76 0.14 -6.18
C THR A 123 1.01 -1.08 -7.05
N THR A 124 1.41 -0.85 -8.31
CA THR A 124 1.70 -1.91 -9.29
C THR A 124 2.92 -2.73 -8.91
N TYR A 125 2.77 -4.04 -8.85
CA TYR A 125 3.87 -4.99 -8.72
C TYR A 125 4.68 -5.03 -10.02
N THR A 126 5.94 -4.63 -9.98
CA THR A 126 6.85 -4.70 -11.12
C THR A 126 8.19 -5.29 -10.71
N TYR A 127 8.90 -5.89 -11.67
CA TYR A 127 10.25 -6.40 -11.46
C TYR A 127 11.19 -5.37 -10.82
N THR A 128 11.20 -4.15 -11.37
CA THR A 128 12.05 -3.07 -10.86
C THR A 128 11.75 -2.72 -9.39
N ARG A 129 10.46 -2.64 -9.05
CA ARG A 129 10.04 -2.32 -7.66
C ARG A 129 10.41 -3.43 -6.71
N ASN A 130 10.16 -4.68 -7.08
CA ASN A 130 10.47 -5.82 -6.23
C ASN A 130 11.98 -6.06 -6.11
N VAL A 131 12.68 -6.27 -7.25
CA VAL A 131 14.07 -6.74 -7.25
C VAL A 131 15.07 -5.60 -7.01
N GLN A 132 14.92 -4.46 -7.71
CA GLN A 132 15.89 -3.37 -7.63
C GLN A 132 15.64 -2.46 -6.43
N LYS A 133 14.36 -2.15 -6.12
CA LYS A 133 14.01 -1.31 -4.97
C LYS A 133 13.83 -2.10 -3.68
N LYS A 134 13.91 -3.43 -3.75
CA LYS A 134 13.76 -4.34 -2.60
C LYS A 134 12.46 -4.08 -1.82
N LEU A 135 11.36 -4.04 -2.57
CA LEU A 135 10.02 -3.94 -2.02
C LEU A 135 9.35 -5.29 -2.09
N GLU A 136 8.72 -5.74 -1.02
CA GLU A 136 8.01 -7.02 -1.00
C GLU A 136 6.52 -6.78 -1.23
N PHE A 137 6.03 -7.36 -2.35
CA PHE A 137 4.63 -7.26 -2.74
C PHE A 137 3.83 -8.43 -2.17
N MET A 138 2.70 -8.10 -1.60
CA MET A 138 1.70 -9.06 -1.14
C MET A 138 0.90 -9.61 -2.33
N PRO A 139 0.02 -10.59 -2.13
CA PRO A 139 -0.86 -11.07 -3.19
C PRO A 139 -1.58 -9.91 -3.87
N THR A 140 -1.71 -10.00 -5.19
CA THR A 140 -2.40 -8.97 -5.97
C THR A 140 -3.83 -8.82 -5.47
N THR A 141 -4.16 -7.62 -4.98
CA THR A 141 -5.49 -7.29 -4.47
C THR A 141 -6.40 -6.70 -5.54
N TYR A 142 -5.84 -6.13 -6.61
CA TYR A 142 -6.60 -5.60 -7.73
C TYR A 142 -5.85 -5.79 -9.05
N TYR A 143 -6.44 -6.54 -9.97
CA TYR A 143 -5.93 -6.72 -11.33
C TYR A 143 -6.47 -5.60 -12.21
N ASP A 144 -5.60 -4.67 -12.58
CA ASP A 144 -5.89 -3.52 -13.42
C ASP A 144 -5.06 -3.54 -14.72
N GLY A 145 -5.24 -2.53 -15.50
CA GLY A 145 -4.45 -2.20 -16.68
C GLY A 145 -4.54 -0.70 -16.95
N GLN A 146 -3.50 -0.15 -17.55
CA GLN A 146 -3.50 1.25 -17.94
C GLN A 146 -4.36 1.47 -19.17
N GLY A 147 -5.05 2.61 -19.20
CA GLY A 147 -5.86 3.07 -20.32
C GLY A 147 -5.80 4.59 -20.49
N PHE A 148 -6.77 5.11 -21.19
CA PHE A 148 -6.86 6.53 -21.52
C PHE A 148 -8.29 7.07 -21.36
N ILE A 149 -8.40 8.34 -20.96
CA ILE A 149 -9.64 9.10 -20.98
C ILE A 149 -9.49 10.33 -21.89
N VAL A 150 -10.54 10.61 -22.65
CA VAL A 150 -10.61 11.74 -23.58
C VAL A 150 -11.93 12.47 -23.42
N ARG A 151 -12.00 13.73 -23.90
CA ARG A 151 -13.29 14.41 -24.07
C ARG A 151 -14.04 13.83 -25.25
N LYS A 152 -15.35 13.55 -25.09
CA LYS A 152 -16.21 13.05 -26.19
C LYS A 152 -16.26 13.98 -27.39
N THR A 153 -16.03 15.27 -27.19
CA THR A 153 -15.98 16.29 -28.27
C THR A 153 -14.85 16.05 -29.28
N LEU A 154 -13.85 15.22 -28.96
CA LEU A 154 -12.80 14.84 -29.91
C LEU A 154 -13.30 13.85 -30.96
N GLY A 155 -14.46 13.20 -30.77
CA GLY A 155 -15.06 12.29 -31.73
C GLY A 155 -14.28 10.98 -31.96
N VAL A 156 -13.32 10.66 -31.08
CA VAL A 156 -12.49 9.46 -31.19
C VAL A 156 -13.04 8.31 -30.33
N SER A 157 -12.84 7.07 -30.79
CA SER A 157 -13.25 5.84 -30.11
C SER A 157 -12.07 4.93 -29.77
N SER A 158 -10.86 5.29 -30.18
CA SER A 158 -9.63 4.52 -29.97
C SER A 158 -8.43 5.44 -29.75
N ALA A 159 -7.53 5.06 -28.85
CA ALA A 159 -6.26 5.76 -28.63
C ALA A 159 -5.37 5.77 -29.90
N LYS A 160 -5.60 4.84 -30.82
CA LYS A 160 -4.88 4.78 -32.09
C LYS A 160 -5.24 5.90 -33.06
N GLN A 161 -6.33 6.62 -32.79
CA GLN A 161 -6.75 7.79 -33.59
C GLN A 161 -6.14 9.11 -33.10
N MET A 162 -5.22 9.05 -32.12
CA MET A 162 -4.72 10.21 -31.39
C MET A 162 -3.32 10.64 -31.90
N GLU A 163 -3.09 10.66 -33.23
CA GLU A 163 -1.85 11.16 -33.82
C GLU A 163 -1.62 12.63 -33.45
N GLY A 164 -0.41 12.95 -32.96
CA GLY A 164 -0.01 14.29 -32.57
C GLY A 164 -0.64 14.83 -31.27
N ALA A 165 -1.46 14.05 -30.57
CA ALA A 165 -2.16 14.47 -29.37
C ALA A 165 -1.21 14.73 -28.18
N ARG A 166 -1.57 15.70 -27.34
CA ARG A 166 -0.91 15.94 -26.06
C ARG A 166 -1.47 14.96 -25.03
N ILE A 167 -0.57 14.14 -24.43
CA ILE A 167 -0.96 13.10 -23.47
C ILE A 167 -0.37 13.40 -22.12
N CYS A 168 -1.22 13.66 -21.11
CA CYS A 168 -0.76 13.86 -19.75
C CYS A 168 -0.76 12.55 -18.93
N PHE A 169 0.28 12.41 -18.12
CA PHE A 169 0.51 11.27 -17.23
C PHE A 169 1.44 11.66 -16.08
N SER A 170 1.37 10.92 -14.97
CA SER A 170 2.29 11.13 -13.85
C SER A 170 3.71 10.70 -14.20
N SER A 171 4.70 11.54 -13.86
CA SER A 171 6.13 11.24 -14.09
C SER A 171 6.68 10.16 -13.14
N SER A 172 5.98 9.82 -12.06
CA SER A 172 6.50 8.96 -10.99
C SER A 172 6.01 7.51 -11.03
N GLY A 173 5.12 7.16 -11.97
CA GLY A 173 4.50 5.83 -12.07
C GLY A 173 5.04 4.96 -13.20
N THR A 174 4.28 3.92 -13.53
CA THR A 174 4.50 3.05 -14.71
C THR A 174 4.01 3.70 -16.01
N ALA A 175 3.10 4.67 -15.90
CA ALA A 175 2.33 5.24 -17.00
C ALA A 175 3.18 5.79 -18.15
N ALA A 176 4.24 6.53 -17.84
CA ALA A 176 5.11 7.13 -18.87
C ALA A 176 5.72 6.07 -19.81
N LYS A 177 6.20 4.96 -19.24
CA LYS A 177 6.80 3.87 -20.00
C LYS A 177 5.76 3.14 -20.86
N ASN A 178 4.63 2.80 -20.27
CA ASN A 178 3.55 2.08 -20.95
C ASN A 178 3.00 2.90 -22.13
N ILE A 179 2.80 4.22 -21.96
CA ILE A 179 2.38 5.11 -23.03
C ILE A 179 3.41 5.13 -24.16
N LYS A 180 4.69 5.35 -23.83
CA LYS A 180 5.76 5.34 -24.82
C LYS A 180 5.80 4.04 -25.62
N ASP A 181 5.72 2.89 -24.93
CA ASP A 181 5.78 1.57 -25.56
C ASP A 181 4.55 1.33 -26.47
N PHE A 182 3.35 1.73 -26.04
CA PHE A 182 2.12 1.61 -26.82
C PHE A 182 2.17 2.44 -28.10
N PHE A 183 2.50 3.73 -28.02
CA PHE A 183 2.52 4.62 -29.17
C PHE A 183 3.64 4.27 -30.16
N LYS A 184 4.83 3.88 -29.63
CA LYS A 184 5.92 3.36 -30.46
C LYS A 184 5.52 2.09 -31.22
N LYS A 185 4.85 1.14 -30.55
CA LYS A 185 4.40 -0.13 -31.17
C LYS A 185 3.41 0.10 -32.32
N HIS A 186 2.60 1.16 -32.23
CA HIS A 186 1.61 1.48 -33.23
C HIS A 186 2.04 2.57 -34.22
N GLU A 187 3.33 3.02 -34.11
CA GLU A 187 3.92 4.04 -35.00
C GLU A 187 3.14 5.37 -34.99
N ILE A 188 2.59 5.75 -33.82
CA ILE A 188 1.79 6.96 -33.62
C ILE A 188 2.65 7.98 -32.86
N ASN A 189 2.77 9.19 -33.37
CA ASN A 189 3.46 10.27 -32.68
C ASN A 189 2.50 10.90 -31.64
N TYR A 190 3.06 11.38 -30.54
CA TYR A 190 2.34 12.11 -29.52
C TYR A 190 3.23 13.14 -28.82
N ILE A 191 2.64 14.11 -28.15
CA ILE A 191 3.33 15.12 -27.35
C ILE A 191 3.20 14.73 -25.87
N PRO A 192 4.29 14.34 -25.18
CA PRO A 192 4.24 13.97 -23.78
C PRO A 192 4.07 15.19 -22.87
N VAL A 193 3.06 15.18 -22.01
CA VAL A 193 2.84 16.12 -20.91
C VAL A 193 3.08 15.41 -19.59
N SER A 194 4.34 15.39 -19.17
CA SER A 194 4.77 14.72 -17.93
C SER A 194 4.48 15.58 -16.72
N VAL A 195 3.62 15.12 -15.83
CA VAL A 195 3.15 15.84 -14.65
C VAL A 195 3.95 15.40 -13.42
N PRO A 196 4.61 16.33 -12.70
CA PRO A 196 5.40 16.00 -11.53
C PRO A 196 4.53 15.52 -10.34
N PRO A 197 5.11 14.76 -9.37
CA PRO A 197 4.36 14.12 -8.27
C PRO A 197 3.63 15.09 -7.32
N ASN A 198 4.04 16.35 -7.28
CA ASN A 198 3.39 17.40 -6.49
C ASN A 198 2.18 18.06 -7.19
N GLN A 199 1.82 17.57 -8.37
CA GLN A 199 0.64 18.01 -9.11
C GLN A 199 -0.27 16.82 -9.42
N LYS A 200 -1.58 17.05 -9.35
CA LYS A 200 -2.58 16.05 -9.72
C LYS A 200 -2.78 16.07 -11.25
N THR A 201 -2.43 14.99 -11.93
CA THR A 201 -2.55 14.89 -13.42
C THR A 201 -3.98 15.14 -13.91
N LYS A 202 -5.00 14.70 -13.12
CA LYS A 202 -6.41 15.00 -13.42
C LYS A 202 -6.70 16.50 -13.59
N ASN A 203 -6.01 17.37 -12.81
CA ASN A 203 -6.21 18.80 -12.89
C ASN A 203 -5.58 19.40 -14.15
N VAL A 204 -4.43 18.88 -14.59
CA VAL A 204 -3.79 19.27 -15.87
C VAL A 204 -4.71 18.94 -17.04
N TYR A 205 -5.30 17.73 -17.03
CA TYR A 205 -6.28 17.32 -18.03
C TYR A 205 -7.56 18.19 -17.99
N LYS A 206 -8.10 18.49 -16.81
CA LYS A 206 -9.29 19.34 -16.64
C LYS A 206 -9.12 20.73 -17.25
N ARG A 207 -7.96 21.36 -17.07
CA ARG A 207 -7.65 22.68 -17.65
C ARG A 207 -7.52 22.68 -19.17
N GLY A 208 -7.39 21.51 -19.81
CA GLY A 208 -7.20 21.41 -21.26
C GLY A 208 -5.74 21.49 -21.69
N ASP A 209 -4.80 21.38 -20.76
CA ASP A 209 -3.35 21.39 -21.05
C ASP A 209 -2.93 20.12 -21.82
N CYS A 210 -3.76 19.09 -21.84
CA CYS A 210 -3.61 17.89 -22.66
C CYS A 210 -4.97 17.43 -23.23
N ASP A 211 -4.90 16.63 -24.29
CA ASP A 211 -6.04 16.14 -25.05
C ASP A 211 -6.49 14.78 -24.51
N MET A 212 -5.56 14.01 -23.98
CA MET A 212 -5.76 12.67 -23.43
C MET A 212 -5.02 12.53 -22.11
N TYR A 213 -5.64 11.83 -21.13
CA TYR A 213 -5.01 11.49 -19.85
C TYR A 213 -4.85 9.98 -19.73
N GLY A 214 -3.62 9.53 -19.44
CA GLY A 214 -3.24 8.13 -19.31
C GLY A 214 -2.87 7.76 -17.87
N THR A 215 -3.59 6.78 -17.30
CA THR A 215 -3.31 6.13 -16.02
C THR A 215 -4.07 4.79 -15.95
N ASP A 216 -4.02 4.09 -14.81
CA ASP A 216 -4.76 2.87 -14.58
C ASP A 216 -6.27 3.10 -14.78
N ARG A 217 -6.97 2.11 -15.33
CA ARG A 217 -8.41 2.24 -15.69
C ARG A 217 -9.28 2.47 -14.45
N SER A 218 -8.95 1.86 -13.33
CA SER A 218 -9.58 2.16 -12.04
C SER A 218 -9.38 3.63 -11.66
N GLY A 219 -8.17 4.15 -11.85
CA GLY A 219 -7.84 5.56 -11.65
C GLY A 219 -8.58 6.50 -12.59
N LEU A 220 -8.76 6.11 -13.85
CA LEU A 220 -9.57 6.89 -14.80
C LEU A 220 -11.04 6.94 -14.38
N ALA A 221 -11.61 5.80 -13.95
CA ALA A 221 -13.00 5.73 -13.48
C ALA A 221 -13.22 6.58 -12.22
N SER A 222 -12.32 6.46 -11.24
CA SER A 222 -12.32 7.27 -10.02
C SER A 222 -12.19 8.77 -10.31
N ASN A 223 -11.17 9.17 -11.07
CA ASN A 223 -10.91 10.58 -11.38
C ASN A 223 -12.05 11.22 -12.18
N ARG A 224 -12.72 10.45 -13.06
CA ARG A 224 -13.87 10.93 -13.82
C ARG A 224 -15.00 11.45 -12.93
N LEU A 225 -15.21 10.82 -11.76
CA LEU A 225 -16.23 11.28 -10.80
C LEU A 225 -15.93 12.68 -10.23
N SER A 226 -14.67 13.09 -10.21
CA SER A 226 -14.26 14.42 -9.75
C SER A 226 -14.35 15.51 -10.81
N PHE A 227 -14.83 15.19 -12.03
CA PHE A 227 -15.04 16.15 -13.09
C PHE A 227 -16.41 16.82 -12.95
N SER A 228 -16.53 18.07 -13.38
CA SER A 228 -17.79 18.82 -13.37
C SER A 228 -18.85 18.20 -14.30
N ASP A 229 -18.37 17.49 -15.31
CA ASP A 229 -19.19 16.92 -16.39
C ASP A 229 -18.70 15.50 -16.76
N PRO A 230 -18.78 14.52 -15.84
CA PRO A 230 -18.20 13.19 -16.02
C PRO A 230 -18.72 12.47 -17.27
N ASP A 231 -19.95 12.73 -17.67
CA ASP A 231 -20.57 12.14 -18.86
C ASP A 231 -20.02 12.68 -20.19
N ARG A 232 -19.31 13.80 -20.19
CA ARG A 232 -18.60 14.33 -21.37
C ARG A 232 -17.23 13.69 -21.60
N HIS A 233 -16.83 12.74 -20.77
CA HIS A 233 -15.56 12.05 -20.86
C HIS A 233 -15.75 10.58 -21.17
N LEU A 234 -14.90 10.05 -22.06
CA LEU A 234 -14.90 8.65 -22.51
C LEU A 234 -13.58 7.98 -22.09
N ILE A 235 -13.69 6.89 -21.34
CA ILE A 235 -12.56 5.98 -21.14
C ILE A 235 -12.49 5.10 -22.39
N LEU A 236 -11.37 5.18 -23.11
CA LEU A 236 -11.15 4.42 -24.34
C LEU A 236 -11.01 2.92 -24.05
N PRO A 237 -11.31 2.05 -25.02
CA PRO A 237 -11.35 0.60 -24.80
C PRO A 237 -9.98 -0.04 -24.55
N GLU A 238 -8.91 0.59 -25.01
CA GLU A 238 -7.58 0.00 -24.94
C GLU A 238 -7.12 -0.22 -23.51
N VAL A 239 -6.51 -1.40 -23.28
CA VAL A 239 -5.73 -1.75 -22.10
C VAL A 239 -4.31 -1.94 -22.56
N ILE A 240 -3.42 -1.04 -22.19
CA ILE A 240 -2.06 -0.96 -22.75
C ILE A 240 -0.99 -1.61 -21.88
N SER A 241 -1.34 -2.04 -20.67
CA SER A 241 -0.42 -2.72 -19.75
C SER A 241 -1.15 -3.71 -18.84
N LYS A 242 -0.37 -4.48 -18.09
CA LYS A 242 -0.82 -5.22 -16.91
C LYS A 242 -0.40 -4.44 -15.67
N GLU A 243 -1.37 -4.13 -14.84
CA GLU A 243 -1.14 -3.41 -13.57
C GLU A 243 -1.71 -4.25 -12.41
N PRO A 244 -0.95 -5.28 -11.95
CA PRO A 244 -1.32 -6.03 -10.75
C PRO A 244 -1.02 -5.16 -9.53
N LEU A 245 -2.07 -4.61 -8.91
CA LEU A 245 -1.95 -3.75 -7.74
C LEU A 245 -1.98 -4.59 -6.46
N GLY A 246 -1.20 -4.21 -5.47
CA GLY A 246 -1.16 -4.90 -4.20
C GLY A 246 -0.54 -4.06 -3.10
N MET A 247 -0.73 -4.55 -1.88
CA MET A 247 -0.06 -4.00 -0.71
C MET A 247 1.44 -4.29 -0.77
N VAL A 248 2.24 -3.41 -0.18
CA VAL A 248 3.70 -3.51 -0.20
C VAL A 248 4.24 -3.35 1.21
N VAL A 249 5.21 -4.18 1.57
CA VAL A 249 5.96 -4.09 2.82
C VAL A 249 7.46 -4.01 2.55
N ARG A 250 8.26 -3.73 3.57
CA ARG A 250 9.72 -3.77 3.46
C ARG A 250 10.20 -5.18 3.18
N TYR A 251 11.19 -5.30 2.30
CA TYR A 251 11.85 -6.56 2.03
C TYR A 251 12.67 -7.03 3.24
N GLY A 252 12.62 -8.34 3.52
CA GLY A 252 13.43 -8.97 4.57
C GLY A 252 12.80 -9.00 5.97
N ASP A 253 11.57 -8.48 6.13
CA ASP A 253 10.78 -8.63 7.35
C ASP A 253 9.74 -9.75 7.15
N GLN A 254 10.20 -11.00 7.21
CA GLN A 254 9.39 -12.16 6.87
C GLN A 254 8.15 -12.28 7.76
N LYS A 255 8.28 -12.01 9.06
CA LYS A 255 7.16 -12.09 10.00
C LYS A 255 6.04 -11.10 9.62
N TRP A 256 6.41 -9.87 9.32
CA TRP A 256 5.45 -8.85 8.89
C TRP A 256 4.84 -9.18 7.53
N SER A 257 5.68 -9.62 6.58
CA SER A 257 5.24 -10.06 5.26
C SER A 257 4.21 -11.19 5.34
N ASP A 258 4.42 -12.17 6.23
CA ASP A 258 3.50 -13.29 6.40
C ASP A 258 2.18 -12.84 7.01
N ILE A 259 2.19 -11.94 8.00
CA ILE A 259 0.97 -11.38 8.61
C ILE A 259 0.14 -10.66 7.53
N VAL A 260 0.74 -9.73 6.78
CA VAL A 260 0.03 -8.96 5.75
C VAL A 260 -0.45 -9.86 4.61
N ARG A 261 0.39 -10.82 4.17
CA ARG A 261 0.06 -11.78 3.12
C ARG A 261 -1.14 -12.65 3.49
N TRP A 262 -1.12 -13.23 4.69
CA TRP A 262 -2.21 -14.10 5.14
C TRP A 262 -3.47 -13.32 5.49
N THR A 263 -3.37 -12.04 5.87
CA THR A 263 -4.53 -11.14 5.95
C THR A 263 -5.23 -11.03 4.59
N VAL A 264 -4.49 -10.79 3.50
CA VAL A 264 -5.06 -10.74 2.14
C VAL A 264 -5.66 -12.08 1.74
N TYR A 265 -4.96 -13.20 2.00
CA TYR A 265 -5.49 -14.53 1.70
C TYR A 265 -6.73 -14.86 2.50
N ALA A 266 -6.82 -14.44 3.77
CA ALA A 266 -8.02 -14.66 4.58
C ALA A 266 -9.27 -14.01 3.94
N LEU A 267 -9.12 -12.82 3.34
CA LEU A 267 -10.22 -12.17 2.60
C LEU A 267 -10.70 -13.01 1.41
N PHE A 268 -9.77 -13.62 0.66
CA PHE A 268 -10.09 -14.47 -0.50
C PHE A 268 -10.68 -15.80 -0.08
N ILE A 269 -10.10 -16.46 0.92
CA ILE A 269 -10.57 -17.75 1.46
C ILE A 269 -11.99 -17.58 2.01
N ALA A 270 -12.26 -16.53 2.77
CA ALA A 270 -13.60 -16.29 3.31
C ALA A 270 -14.65 -16.14 2.22
N GLU A 271 -14.35 -15.40 1.14
CA GLU A 271 -15.24 -15.33 -0.02
C GLU A 271 -15.43 -16.72 -0.67
N GLU A 272 -14.35 -17.51 -0.82
CA GLU A 272 -14.38 -18.83 -1.45
C GLU A 272 -15.25 -19.84 -0.67
N ILE A 273 -15.16 -19.84 0.66
CA ILE A 273 -15.95 -20.74 1.53
C ILE A 273 -17.29 -20.13 1.98
N GLY A 274 -17.66 -18.96 1.44
CA GLY A 274 -18.96 -18.33 1.66
C GLY A 274 -19.13 -17.61 3.00
N LEU A 275 -18.04 -17.32 3.72
CA LEU A 275 -18.07 -16.55 4.97
C LEU A 275 -18.07 -15.03 4.66
N ASN A 276 -18.86 -14.28 5.40
CA ASN A 276 -18.96 -12.84 5.32
C ASN A 276 -19.29 -12.20 6.68
N SER A 277 -19.23 -10.88 6.77
CA SER A 277 -19.45 -10.13 8.03
C SER A 277 -20.81 -10.40 8.69
N ASN A 278 -21.84 -10.73 7.88
CA ASN A 278 -23.20 -10.93 8.35
C ASN A 278 -23.50 -12.38 8.77
N ASN A 279 -22.72 -13.34 8.30
CA ASN A 279 -23.02 -14.75 8.54
C ASN A 279 -21.97 -15.48 9.37
N ILE A 280 -20.75 -14.96 9.53
CA ILE A 280 -19.62 -15.69 10.12
C ILE A 280 -19.92 -16.24 11.53
N ASP A 281 -20.70 -15.54 12.36
CA ASP A 281 -21.08 -15.97 13.70
C ASP A 281 -21.87 -17.31 13.70
N ARG A 282 -22.58 -17.61 12.59
CA ARG A 282 -23.38 -18.84 12.45
C ARG A 282 -22.53 -20.08 12.19
N PHE A 283 -21.23 -19.89 11.95
CA PHE A 283 -20.29 -20.96 11.65
C PHE A 283 -19.42 -21.32 12.87
N GLU A 284 -19.69 -20.74 14.03
CA GLU A 284 -19.13 -21.19 15.28
C GLU A 284 -19.51 -22.66 15.54
N ASN A 285 -18.53 -23.49 15.93
CA ASN A 285 -18.67 -24.95 16.10
C ASN A 285 -19.13 -25.70 14.83
N ASN A 286 -18.81 -25.20 13.64
CA ASN A 286 -19.10 -25.84 12.37
C ASN A 286 -18.31 -27.16 12.22
N ASN A 287 -18.89 -28.18 11.57
CA ASN A 287 -18.26 -29.49 11.39
C ASN A 287 -17.26 -29.56 10.21
N ASP A 288 -17.20 -28.51 9.31
CA ASP A 288 -16.25 -28.49 8.22
C ASP A 288 -14.85 -28.12 8.75
N PRO A 289 -13.83 -28.98 8.58
CA PRO A 289 -12.49 -28.72 9.08
C PRO A 289 -11.84 -27.46 8.48
N ASN A 290 -12.21 -27.03 7.26
CA ASN A 290 -11.68 -25.82 6.66
C ASN A 290 -12.25 -24.57 7.35
N ILE A 291 -13.55 -24.60 7.67
CA ILE A 291 -14.21 -23.53 8.42
C ILE A 291 -13.65 -23.47 9.85
N GLN A 292 -13.52 -24.63 10.53
CA GLN A 292 -12.93 -24.68 11.87
C GLN A 292 -11.50 -24.12 11.92
N ARG A 293 -10.66 -24.43 10.91
CA ARG A 293 -9.32 -23.81 10.80
C ARG A 293 -9.39 -22.32 10.61
N PHE A 294 -10.28 -21.87 9.73
CA PHE A 294 -10.48 -20.44 9.47
C PHE A 294 -10.96 -19.71 10.72
N MET A 295 -11.88 -20.29 11.47
CA MET A 295 -12.42 -19.75 12.73
C MET A 295 -11.43 -19.81 13.91
N GLY A 296 -10.33 -20.57 13.79
CA GLY A 296 -9.37 -20.78 14.86
C GLY A 296 -9.85 -21.76 15.93
N GLU A 297 -10.81 -22.63 15.61
CA GLU A 297 -11.45 -23.57 16.54
C GLU A 297 -10.75 -24.94 16.66
N LEU A 298 -9.90 -25.30 15.66
CA LEU A 298 -9.13 -26.51 15.71
C LEU A 298 -8.02 -26.44 16.76
N ASN A 299 -8.16 -27.23 17.81
CA ASN A 299 -7.21 -27.32 18.91
C ASN A 299 -6.60 -28.74 18.95
N GLY A 300 -5.30 -28.86 19.17
CA GLY A 300 -4.59 -30.10 19.39
C GLY A 300 -3.15 -30.08 18.90
N ASN A 301 -2.39 -31.13 19.22
CA ASN A 301 -0.98 -31.23 18.81
C ASN A 301 -0.81 -31.29 17.29
N ASP A 302 -1.82 -31.83 16.58
CA ASP A 302 -1.79 -31.94 15.11
C ASP A 302 -2.32 -30.69 14.37
N HIS A 303 -3.01 -29.79 15.09
CA HIS A 303 -3.62 -28.60 14.54
C HIS A 303 -3.41 -27.39 15.47
N PRO A 304 -2.18 -26.87 15.59
CA PRO A 304 -1.96 -25.64 16.35
C PRO A 304 -2.76 -24.50 15.70
N HIS A 305 -3.31 -23.61 16.52
CA HIS A 305 -3.97 -22.39 16.00
C HIS A 305 -3.06 -21.69 14.99
N LEU A 306 -3.54 -21.52 13.76
CA LEU A 306 -2.74 -20.92 12.69
C LEU A 306 -2.30 -19.50 13.05
N GLY A 307 -3.14 -18.76 13.77
CA GLY A 307 -2.80 -17.43 14.28
C GLY A 307 -1.54 -17.42 15.16
N SER A 308 -1.35 -18.43 16.01
CA SER A 308 -0.18 -18.48 16.91
C SER A 308 1.15 -18.57 16.16
N LYS A 309 1.17 -19.20 14.99
CA LYS A 309 2.37 -19.28 14.13
C LYS A 309 2.72 -17.92 13.48
N LEU A 310 1.72 -17.07 13.30
CA LEU A 310 1.89 -15.68 12.89
C LEU A 310 2.18 -14.74 14.07
N GLY A 311 2.05 -15.22 15.32
CA GLY A 311 2.08 -14.39 16.53
C GLY A 311 0.78 -13.64 16.80
N LEU A 312 -0.33 -14.09 16.19
CA LEU A 312 -1.67 -13.51 16.32
C LEU A 312 -2.56 -14.35 17.22
N GLY A 313 -3.72 -13.82 17.61
CA GLY A 313 -4.75 -14.57 18.31
C GLY A 313 -5.33 -15.70 17.45
N ALA A 314 -5.95 -16.68 18.10
CA ALA A 314 -6.59 -17.82 17.41
C ALA A 314 -7.68 -17.35 16.42
N ASN A 315 -8.42 -16.32 16.80
CA ASN A 315 -9.57 -15.76 16.08
C ASN A 315 -9.19 -14.61 15.10
N TRP A 316 -7.92 -14.49 14.73
CA TRP A 316 -7.45 -13.39 13.87
C TRP A 316 -8.22 -13.26 12.54
N SER A 317 -8.46 -14.39 11.86
CA SER A 317 -9.20 -14.44 10.60
C SER A 317 -10.70 -14.19 10.78
N TYR A 318 -11.29 -14.70 11.88
CA TYR A 318 -12.66 -14.36 12.26
C TYR A 318 -12.81 -12.84 12.46
N ASN A 319 -11.90 -12.22 13.22
CA ASN A 319 -11.92 -10.77 13.46
C ASN A 319 -11.87 -9.96 12.16
N ILE A 320 -11.01 -10.35 11.21
CA ILE A 320 -10.92 -9.70 9.90
C ILE A 320 -12.30 -9.70 9.22
N ILE A 321 -12.93 -10.87 9.11
CA ILE A 321 -14.18 -10.99 8.36
C ILE A 321 -15.35 -10.38 9.12
N LYS A 322 -15.40 -10.56 10.43
CA LYS A 322 -16.47 -10.00 11.26
C LYS A 322 -16.50 -8.48 11.22
N LEU A 323 -15.33 -7.84 11.32
CA LEU A 323 -15.19 -6.41 11.49
C LEU A 323 -15.04 -5.65 10.16
N VAL A 324 -14.43 -6.27 9.16
CA VAL A 324 -14.15 -5.63 7.87
C VAL A 324 -14.90 -6.27 6.70
N GLY A 325 -15.17 -7.58 6.77
CA GLY A 325 -15.80 -8.34 5.70
C GLY A 325 -14.81 -9.11 4.83
N ASN A 326 -15.30 -9.92 3.91
CA ASN A 326 -14.50 -10.65 2.94
C ASN A 326 -14.14 -9.75 1.73
N TYR A 327 -13.31 -10.26 0.80
CA TYR A 327 -12.88 -9.47 -0.36
C TYR A 327 -14.05 -8.96 -1.22
N ARG A 328 -15.09 -9.77 -1.42
CA ARG A 328 -16.28 -9.36 -2.18
C ARG A 328 -16.98 -8.18 -1.51
N GLU A 329 -17.16 -8.23 -0.19
CA GLU A 329 -17.81 -7.14 0.55
C GLU A 329 -17.01 -5.85 0.43
N ILE A 330 -15.67 -5.92 0.61
CA ILE A 330 -14.78 -4.77 0.46
C ILE A 330 -14.86 -4.21 -0.97
N TYR A 331 -14.81 -5.07 -1.99
CA TYR A 331 -14.89 -4.65 -3.38
C TYR A 331 -16.22 -3.95 -3.71
N GLU A 332 -17.35 -4.63 -3.38
CA GLU A 332 -18.69 -4.16 -3.79
C GLU A 332 -19.08 -2.85 -3.09
N ARG A 333 -18.71 -2.65 -1.82
CA ARG A 333 -19.06 -1.40 -1.11
C ARG A 333 -18.21 -0.20 -1.55
N ASN A 334 -16.98 -0.42 -2.00
CA ASN A 334 -16.06 0.68 -2.32
C ASN A 334 -16.02 1.02 -3.82
N VAL A 335 -15.94 0.01 -4.69
CA VAL A 335 -15.70 0.19 -6.12
C VAL A 335 -16.68 -0.56 -7.02
N GLY A 336 -17.54 -1.40 -6.46
CA GLY A 336 -18.46 -2.28 -7.18
C GLY A 336 -19.48 -1.56 -8.04
N VAL A 337 -20.27 -2.35 -8.79
CA VAL A 337 -21.21 -1.83 -9.79
C VAL A 337 -22.33 -0.94 -9.23
N ASN A 338 -22.62 -1.07 -7.94
CA ASN A 338 -23.63 -0.25 -7.26
C ASN A 338 -23.05 1.01 -6.62
N THR A 339 -21.75 1.28 -6.77
CA THR A 339 -21.11 2.52 -6.33
C THR A 339 -21.05 3.54 -7.47
N PRO A 340 -20.80 4.82 -7.19
CA PRO A 340 -20.61 5.83 -8.23
C PRO A 340 -19.52 5.49 -9.25
N ILE A 341 -18.47 4.73 -8.83
CA ILE A 341 -17.38 4.28 -9.72
C ILE A 341 -17.87 3.20 -10.69
N GLY A 342 -18.71 2.27 -10.23
CA GLY A 342 -19.38 1.28 -11.06
C GLY A 342 -18.49 0.24 -11.70
N LEU A 343 -17.40 -0.21 -11.05
CA LEU A 343 -16.46 -1.17 -11.61
C LEU A 343 -16.99 -2.61 -11.51
N LYS A 344 -16.94 -3.32 -12.65
CA LYS A 344 -17.18 -4.76 -12.66
C LYS A 344 -15.98 -5.51 -12.16
N ARG A 345 -16.19 -6.59 -11.39
CA ARG A 345 -15.12 -7.43 -10.85
C ARG A 345 -14.14 -7.94 -11.92
N GLY A 346 -14.61 -8.40 -13.07
CA GLY A 346 -13.75 -8.90 -14.15
C GLY A 346 -12.74 -9.93 -13.65
N LEU A 347 -11.44 -9.65 -13.82
CA LEU A 347 -10.32 -10.47 -13.31
C LEU A 347 -10.25 -10.49 -11.78
N ASN A 348 -10.90 -9.57 -11.10
CA ASN A 348 -10.94 -9.47 -9.63
C ASN A 348 -12.00 -10.38 -9.00
N LYS A 349 -12.46 -11.41 -9.70
CA LYS A 349 -13.26 -12.51 -9.18
C LYS A 349 -12.35 -13.63 -8.68
N LEU A 350 -12.90 -14.51 -7.84
CA LEU A 350 -12.27 -15.77 -7.50
C LEU A 350 -12.02 -16.61 -8.77
N TYR A 351 -10.99 -17.46 -8.74
CA TYR A 351 -10.69 -18.39 -9.82
C TYR A 351 -11.86 -19.31 -10.17
N THR A 352 -12.67 -19.70 -9.18
CA THR A 352 -13.90 -20.50 -9.36
C THR A 352 -14.98 -19.79 -10.19
N HIS A 353 -14.87 -18.45 -10.32
CA HIS A 353 -15.80 -17.62 -11.09
C HIS A 353 -15.11 -16.96 -12.31
N GLY A 354 -13.99 -17.54 -12.77
CA GLY A 354 -13.26 -17.08 -13.95
C GLY A 354 -12.41 -15.83 -13.74
N GLY A 355 -12.06 -15.52 -12.49
CA GLY A 355 -11.10 -14.47 -12.13
C GLY A 355 -9.70 -15.00 -11.84
N LEU A 356 -8.88 -14.15 -11.23
CA LEU A 356 -7.48 -14.46 -10.88
C LEU A 356 -7.21 -14.49 -9.38
N LEU A 357 -8.22 -14.25 -8.54
CA LEU A 357 -8.03 -14.34 -7.09
C LEU A 357 -7.95 -15.81 -6.68
N TYR A 358 -6.81 -16.17 -6.10
CA TYR A 358 -6.50 -17.51 -5.65
C TYR A 358 -5.68 -17.44 -4.36
N ALA A 359 -6.06 -18.19 -3.35
CA ALA A 359 -5.34 -18.29 -2.10
C ALA A 359 -4.84 -19.72 -1.84
N PRO A 360 -3.65 -19.89 -1.23
CA PRO A 360 -3.21 -21.20 -0.74
C PRO A 360 -4.14 -21.70 0.37
N PRO A 361 -4.29 -23.02 0.53
CA PRO A 361 -5.15 -23.55 1.59
C PRO A 361 -4.54 -23.34 2.98
N LEU A 362 -5.41 -23.16 3.98
CA LEU A 362 -5.06 -23.14 5.39
C LEU A 362 -4.85 -24.58 5.90
N LYS A 363 -3.62 -25.12 5.76
CA LYS A 363 -3.26 -26.48 6.20
C LYS A 363 -1.95 -26.49 6.97
#